data_ce1444ec2f15dc086f987b994561a9c2
#
_entry.id   ce1444ec2f15dc086f987b994561a9c2
#
_cell.length_a   1.000
_cell.length_b   1.000
_cell.length_c   1.000
_cell.angle_alpha   90.00
_cell.angle_beta   90.00
_cell.angle_gamma   90.00
#
_symmetry.space_group_name_H-M   'P 1'
#
loop_
_entity.id
_entity.type
_entity.pdbx_description
1 polymer ?
#
loop_
_entity_poly.entity_id
_entity_poly.type
_entity_poly.pdbx_seq_one_letter_code
_entity_poly.pdbx_strand_id
1 'polypeptide(L)'
;MVVLMVILVCAVAATLTTKYAHEFLRPVARLSFAVKQMDKGNYGIQVPVDSKDEIGRLASTFNKMSTGLRSVVDKNNRLLEDLQLKEQNRRWLIEQLFTAREDEQRRISRELHDESSQSMASILTYLRVLHDRLTTDEQREMLFEIRELTSTTLEGIRRLAVDLHPPLLEDLGLRAAIEKYLEPICRMHRDIDFSWQFQGDFNRLSKPVNLMCYRTVQESVANVLKYAEATKVDIFLRIGKENVVLTVADNGIGFDRETAEKARLNRHLGLVSMRERIELLQGTFLLETALGKGTKITMLLPIDEGNDFDNV
;
A
#
# COMPACT_ATOMS: atom_id res chain seq x y z
N MET A 1 50.78 24.54 -76.69
CA MET A 1 49.41 25.05 -76.57
C MET A 1 48.48 23.99 -75.90
N VAL A 2 48.48 22.73 -76.37
CA VAL A 2 47.60 21.69 -75.84
C VAL A 2 47.87 21.36 -74.34
N VAL A 3 49.12 21.24 -73.90
CA VAL A 3 49.48 20.94 -72.50
C VAL A 3 49.01 22.05 -71.51
N LEU A 4 49.10 23.31 -71.93
CA LEU A 4 48.65 24.46 -71.11
C LEU A 4 47.16 24.46 -70.96
N MET A 5 46.42 24.08 -72.00
CA MET A 5 44.93 23.95 -71.94
C MET A 5 44.49 22.81 -71.06
N VAL A 6 45.21 21.66 -71.05
CA VAL A 6 44.88 20.54 -70.14
C VAL A 6 45.11 20.91 -68.66
N ILE A 7 46.26 21.58 -68.40
CA ILE A 7 46.54 22.08 -67.03
C ILE A 7 45.49 23.06 -66.57
N LEU A 8 45.01 23.97 -67.40
CA LEU A 8 43.96 24.92 -67.04
C LEU A 8 42.65 24.25 -66.80
N VAL A 9 42.23 23.26 -67.59
CA VAL A 9 41.04 22.46 -67.40
C VAL A 9 41.09 21.68 -66.11
N CYS A 10 42.21 21.02 -65.77
CA CYS A 10 42.45 20.31 -64.54
C CYS A 10 42.36 21.24 -63.30
N ALA A 11 42.95 22.42 -63.39
CA ALA A 11 42.89 23.43 -62.31
C ALA A 11 41.51 23.96 -62.09
N VAL A 12 40.73 24.24 -63.13
CA VAL A 12 39.32 24.64 -63.04
C VAL A 12 38.47 23.51 -62.48
N ALA A 13 38.64 22.29 -62.93
CA ALA A 13 37.97 21.12 -62.44
C ALA A 13 38.26 20.88 -60.92
N ALA A 14 39.55 21.01 -60.53
CA ALA A 14 39.97 20.87 -59.13
C ALA A 14 39.31 21.97 -58.19
N THR A 15 39.32 23.20 -58.69
CA THR A 15 38.67 24.32 -57.92
C THR A 15 37.15 24.18 -57.82
N LEU A 16 36.48 23.74 -58.88
CA LEU A 16 35.04 23.46 -58.87
C LEU A 16 34.70 22.30 -57.98
N THR A 17 35.47 21.19 -58.00
CA THR A 17 35.23 20.04 -57.08
C THR A 17 35.50 20.39 -55.64
N THR A 18 36.53 21.14 -55.31
CA THR A 18 36.81 21.59 -53.96
C THR A 18 35.73 22.54 -53.45
N LYS A 19 35.27 23.47 -54.29
CA LYS A 19 34.15 24.39 -53.97
C LYS A 19 32.86 23.63 -53.72
N TYR A 20 32.50 22.71 -54.61
CA TYR A 20 31.33 21.85 -54.46
C TYR A 20 31.37 21.01 -53.18
N ALA A 21 32.52 20.40 -52.87
CA ALA A 21 32.70 19.63 -51.65
C ALA A 21 32.53 20.49 -50.37
N HIS A 22 33.00 21.73 -50.41
CA HIS A 22 32.86 22.67 -49.28
C HIS A 22 31.43 23.21 -49.11
N GLU A 23 30.77 23.60 -50.19
CA GLU A 23 29.47 24.24 -50.17
C GLU A 23 28.31 23.23 -49.97
N PHE A 24 28.43 21.99 -50.44
CA PHE A 24 27.34 21.02 -50.41
C PHE A 24 27.60 19.77 -49.58
N LEU A 25 28.73 19.07 -49.77
CA LEU A 25 28.96 17.77 -49.13
C LEU A 25 29.25 17.89 -47.63
N ARG A 26 30.04 18.85 -47.20
CA ARG A 26 30.39 19.01 -45.78
C ARG A 26 29.22 19.42 -44.90
N PRO A 27 28.36 20.38 -45.26
CA PRO A 27 27.17 20.74 -44.46
C PRO A 27 26.21 19.57 -44.37
N VAL A 28 25.95 18.84 -45.47
CA VAL A 28 25.07 17.66 -45.45
C VAL A 28 25.61 16.54 -44.56
N ALA A 29 26.92 16.27 -44.61
CA ALA A 29 27.55 15.29 -43.74
C ALA A 29 27.46 15.68 -42.25
N ARG A 30 27.66 16.97 -41.91
CA ARG A 30 27.50 17.50 -40.56
C ARG A 30 26.06 17.33 -40.06
N LEU A 31 25.06 17.65 -40.92
CA LEU A 31 23.67 17.49 -40.59
C LEU A 31 23.30 16.03 -40.35
N SER A 32 23.75 15.12 -41.24
CA SER A 32 23.55 13.66 -41.08
C SER A 32 24.20 13.13 -39.79
N PHE A 33 25.39 13.62 -39.44
CA PHE A 33 26.04 13.27 -38.16
C PHE A 33 25.22 13.77 -36.96
N ALA A 34 24.75 15.01 -37.01
CA ALA A 34 23.94 15.60 -35.95
C ALA A 34 22.62 14.83 -35.73
N VAL A 35 21.95 14.42 -36.82
CA VAL A 35 20.73 13.55 -36.73
C VAL A 35 21.03 12.23 -36.05
N LYS A 36 22.16 11.56 -36.45
CA LYS A 36 22.60 10.32 -35.79
C LYS A 36 22.89 10.49 -34.28
N GLN A 37 23.40 11.65 -33.89
CA GLN A 37 23.64 11.95 -32.48
C GLN A 37 22.32 12.17 -31.71
N MET A 38 21.34 12.82 -32.33
CA MET A 38 19.99 12.95 -31.75
C MET A 38 19.35 11.59 -31.54
N ASP A 39 19.49 10.66 -32.46
CA ASP A 39 18.97 9.29 -32.34
C ASP A 39 19.59 8.54 -31.14
N LYS A 40 20.82 8.90 -30.75
CA LYS A 40 21.52 8.39 -29.58
C LYS A 40 21.15 9.12 -28.25
N GLY A 41 20.18 10.03 -28.30
CA GLY A 41 19.76 10.78 -27.14
C GLY A 41 20.48 12.10 -26.86
N ASN A 42 21.44 12.51 -27.74
CA ASN A 42 22.13 13.79 -27.65
C ASN A 42 21.25 14.91 -28.22
N TYR A 43 20.32 15.41 -27.44
CA TYR A 43 19.44 16.51 -27.85
C TYR A 43 20.07 17.88 -27.63
N GLY A 44 19.70 18.88 -28.47
CA GLY A 44 20.23 20.23 -28.38
C GLY A 44 21.54 20.46 -29.14
N ILE A 45 21.93 19.52 -29.99
CA ILE A 45 23.08 19.69 -30.91
C ILE A 45 22.77 20.79 -31.91
N GLN A 46 23.76 21.65 -32.16
CA GLN A 46 23.68 22.74 -33.14
C GLN A 46 24.59 22.45 -34.32
N VAL A 47 24.07 22.67 -35.53
CA VAL A 47 24.83 22.61 -36.78
C VAL A 47 25.10 24.04 -37.25
N PRO A 48 26.33 24.40 -37.65
CA PRO A 48 26.62 25.73 -38.19
C PRO A 48 25.74 26.05 -39.41
N VAL A 49 25.24 27.28 -39.48
CA VAL A 49 24.45 27.78 -40.62
C VAL A 49 25.36 28.63 -41.47
N ASP A 50 26.15 27.96 -42.34
CA ASP A 50 27.19 28.61 -43.10
C ASP A 50 26.72 29.14 -44.48
N SER A 51 25.47 28.81 -44.88
CA SER A 51 24.90 29.18 -46.16
C SER A 51 23.50 29.85 -46.04
N LYS A 52 23.14 30.68 -47.02
CA LYS A 52 21.80 31.30 -47.09
C LYS A 52 20.85 30.55 -48.05
N ASP A 53 21.28 29.42 -48.59
CA ASP A 53 20.54 28.55 -49.51
C ASP A 53 19.62 27.57 -48.77
N GLU A 54 19.10 26.55 -49.46
CA GLU A 54 18.23 25.51 -48.95
C GLU A 54 18.92 24.70 -47.83
N ILE A 55 20.22 24.51 -47.88
CA ILE A 55 21.03 23.78 -46.88
C ILE A 55 21.12 24.61 -45.59
N GLY A 56 21.34 25.91 -45.68
CA GLY A 56 21.34 26.79 -44.53
C GLY A 56 19.98 26.88 -43.86
N ARG A 57 18.87 26.91 -44.63
CA ARG A 57 17.50 26.85 -44.08
C ARG A 57 17.26 25.52 -43.37
N LEU A 58 17.71 24.40 -43.94
CA LEU A 58 17.58 23.06 -43.34
C LEU A 58 18.37 22.98 -42.03
N ALA A 59 19.60 23.47 -41.98
CA ALA A 59 20.40 23.54 -40.75
C ALA A 59 19.72 24.39 -39.65
N SER A 60 19.18 25.57 -40.04
CA SER A 60 18.43 26.43 -39.11
C SER A 60 17.19 25.73 -38.56
N THR A 61 16.41 25.04 -39.41
CA THR A 61 15.22 24.28 -38.99
C THR A 61 15.57 23.12 -38.08
N PHE A 62 16.67 22.37 -38.42
CA PHE A 62 17.19 21.34 -37.56
C PHE A 62 17.57 21.86 -36.17
N ASN A 63 18.29 22.99 -36.10
CA ASN A 63 18.68 23.60 -34.84
C ASN A 63 17.47 24.00 -33.97
N LYS A 64 16.42 24.56 -34.58
CA LYS A 64 15.17 24.87 -33.88
C LYS A 64 14.50 23.60 -33.34
N MET A 65 14.41 22.56 -34.15
CA MET A 65 13.85 21.26 -33.74
C MET A 65 14.67 20.62 -32.63
N SER A 66 16.00 20.60 -32.74
CA SER A 66 16.94 20.07 -31.77
C SER A 66 16.78 20.77 -30.38
N THR A 67 16.74 22.10 -30.39
CA THR A 67 16.53 22.89 -29.17
C THR A 67 15.15 22.65 -28.57
N GLY A 68 14.11 22.60 -29.40
CA GLY A 68 12.76 22.29 -28.96
C GLY A 68 12.66 20.92 -28.32
N LEU A 69 13.25 19.89 -28.94
CA LEU A 69 13.25 18.53 -28.39
C LEU A 69 13.98 18.45 -27.06
N ARG A 70 15.16 19.10 -26.92
CA ARG A 70 15.85 19.20 -25.64
C ARG A 70 14.98 19.80 -24.55
N SER A 71 14.30 20.91 -24.84
CA SER A 71 13.41 21.56 -23.89
C SER A 71 12.26 20.64 -23.44
N VAL A 72 11.69 19.86 -24.37
CA VAL A 72 10.63 18.87 -24.04
C VAL A 72 11.17 17.75 -23.16
N VAL A 73 12.35 17.20 -23.48
CA VAL A 73 13.00 16.14 -22.69
C VAL A 73 13.33 16.64 -21.28
N ASP A 74 13.94 17.83 -21.16
CA ASP A 74 14.28 18.44 -19.87
C ASP A 74 13.02 18.69 -19.02
N LYS A 75 11.93 19.16 -19.65
CA LYS A 75 10.64 19.34 -18.96
C LYS A 75 10.04 18.02 -18.50
N ASN A 76 10.12 16.99 -19.33
CA ASN A 76 9.60 15.65 -18.99
C ASN A 76 10.36 15.03 -17.82
N ASN A 77 11.69 15.15 -17.81
CA ASN A 77 12.51 14.68 -16.70
C ASN A 77 12.16 15.39 -15.38
N ARG A 78 12.00 16.71 -15.40
CA ARG A 78 11.57 17.48 -14.20
C ARG A 78 10.19 17.04 -13.71
N LEU A 79 9.24 16.77 -14.61
CA LEU A 79 7.92 16.29 -14.24
C LEU A 79 7.98 14.88 -13.58
N LEU A 80 8.83 14.01 -14.10
CA LEU A 80 9.06 12.67 -13.52
C LEU A 80 9.65 12.78 -12.10
N GLU A 81 10.65 13.64 -11.91
CA GLU A 81 11.24 13.91 -10.58
C GLU A 81 10.19 14.46 -9.59
N ASP A 82 9.38 15.43 -10.02
CA ASP A 82 8.32 16.02 -9.18
C ASP A 82 7.25 14.96 -8.81
N LEU A 83 6.86 14.12 -9.77
CA LEU A 83 5.94 13.01 -9.52
C LEU A 83 6.51 11.98 -8.52
N GLN A 84 7.78 11.62 -8.65
CA GLN A 84 8.44 10.72 -7.72
C GLN A 84 8.48 11.29 -6.29
N LEU A 85 8.83 12.58 -6.18
CA LEU A 85 8.86 13.26 -4.88
C LEU A 85 7.47 13.34 -4.24
N LYS A 86 6.44 13.66 -5.02
CA LYS A 86 5.05 13.68 -4.56
C LYS A 86 4.57 12.31 -4.08
N GLU A 87 4.94 11.25 -4.81
CA GLU A 87 4.57 9.88 -4.43
C GLU A 87 5.27 9.45 -3.14
N GLN A 88 6.56 9.79 -2.96
CA GLN A 88 7.28 9.54 -1.71
C GLN A 88 6.65 10.29 -0.53
N ASN A 89 6.34 11.58 -0.71
CA ASN A 89 5.67 12.36 0.32
C ASN A 89 4.28 11.83 0.67
N ARG A 90 3.51 11.38 -0.33
CA ARG A 90 2.22 10.74 -0.12
C ARG A 90 2.34 9.47 0.72
N ARG A 91 3.30 8.61 0.40
CA ARG A 91 3.57 7.37 1.17
C ARG A 91 3.94 7.68 2.61
N TRP A 92 4.85 8.62 2.81
CA TRP A 92 5.26 9.05 4.15
C TRP A 92 4.09 9.60 4.97
N LEU A 93 3.24 10.46 4.39
CA LEU A 93 2.04 10.97 5.08
C LEU A 93 1.05 9.86 5.45
N ILE A 94 0.84 8.90 4.56
CA ILE A 94 -0.02 7.73 4.83
C ILE A 94 0.54 6.93 6.00
N GLU A 95 1.83 6.66 6.04
CA GLU A 95 2.50 5.96 7.14
C GLU A 95 2.32 6.70 8.47
N GLN A 96 2.56 8.01 8.50
CA GLN A 96 2.35 8.83 9.70
C GLN A 96 0.90 8.81 10.19
N LEU A 97 -0.07 8.90 9.27
CA LEU A 97 -1.49 8.82 9.62
C LEU A 97 -1.87 7.45 10.21
N PHE A 98 -1.33 6.35 9.66
CA PHE A 98 -1.58 5.02 10.20
C PHE A 98 -0.97 4.85 11.58
N THR A 99 0.27 5.25 11.77
CA THR A 99 0.94 5.18 13.07
C THR A 99 0.19 6.00 14.12
N ALA A 100 -0.13 7.26 13.82
CA ALA A 100 -0.88 8.12 14.75
C ALA A 100 -2.27 7.55 15.08
N ARG A 101 -2.95 6.95 14.10
CA ARG A 101 -4.25 6.31 14.33
C ARG A 101 -4.14 5.06 15.23
N GLU A 102 -3.14 4.21 15.02
CA GLU A 102 -2.94 3.02 15.85
C GLU A 102 -2.54 3.41 17.28
N ASP A 103 -1.69 4.43 17.46
CA ASP A 103 -1.32 4.93 18.76
C ASP A 103 -2.53 5.50 19.52
N GLU A 104 -3.39 6.26 18.84
CA GLU A 104 -4.62 6.78 19.42
C GLU A 104 -5.62 5.66 19.76
N GLN A 105 -5.79 4.67 18.88
CA GLN A 105 -6.62 3.51 19.17
C GLN A 105 -6.10 2.71 20.37
N ARG A 106 -4.77 2.54 20.48
CA ARG A 106 -4.13 1.91 21.62
C ARG A 106 -4.35 2.69 22.90
N ARG A 107 -4.24 4.02 22.87
CA ARG A 107 -4.48 4.90 24.02
C ARG A 107 -5.92 4.79 24.50
N ILE A 108 -6.89 4.93 23.59
CA ILE A 108 -8.32 4.83 23.91
C ILE A 108 -8.67 3.43 24.47
N SER A 109 -8.15 2.37 23.85
CA SER A 109 -8.38 1.00 24.31
C SER A 109 -7.90 0.78 25.75
N ARG A 110 -6.70 1.30 26.09
CA ARG A 110 -6.19 1.23 27.46
C ARG A 110 -7.03 2.04 28.45
N GLU A 111 -7.41 3.27 28.11
CA GLU A 111 -8.29 4.10 28.93
C GLU A 111 -9.65 3.42 29.19
N LEU A 112 -10.24 2.81 28.14
CA LEU A 112 -11.48 2.03 28.28
C LEU A 112 -11.29 0.79 29.15
N HIS A 113 -10.16 0.10 29.03
CA HIS A 113 -9.88 -1.11 29.81
C HIS A 113 -9.61 -0.77 31.27
N ASP A 114 -8.75 0.18 31.54
CA ASP A 114 -8.25 0.47 32.91
C ASP A 114 -9.24 1.29 33.69
N GLU A 115 -9.66 2.46 33.21
CA GLU A 115 -10.52 3.37 33.98
C GLU A 115 -11.99 2.95 33.95
N SER A 116 -12.54 2.71 32.75
CA SER A 116 -13.97 2.44 32.60
C SER A 116 -14.34 1.05 33.11
N SER A 117 -13.53 0.03 32.80
CA SER A 117 -13.80 -1.34 33.22
C SER A 117 -13.62 -1.51 34.74
N GLN A 118 -12.61 -0.85 35.34
CA GLN A 118 -12.42 -0.88 36.78
C GLN A 118 -13.56 -0.16 37.54
N SER A 119 -14.01 0.99 37.02
CA SER A 119 -15.14 1.73 37.61
C SER A 119 -16.41 0.91 37.58
N MET A 120 -16.74 0.26 36.45
CA MET A 120 -17.91 -0.61 36.34
C MET A 120 -17.81 -1.85 37.23
N ALA A 121 -16.62 -2.46 37.35
CA ALA A 121 -16.39 -3.58 38.26
C ALA A 121 -16.58 -3.18 39.72
N SER A 122 -16.19 -1.96 40.09
CA SER A 122 -16.42 -1.41 41.43
C SER A 122 -17.90 -1.20 41.70
N ILE A 123 -18.67 -0.66 40.75
CA ILE A 123 -20.12 -0.50 40.82
C ILE A 123 -20.76 -1.88 41.02
N LEU A 124 -20.42 -2.90 40.24
CA LEU A 124 -20.95 -4.26 40.41
C LEU A 124 -20.63 -4.82 41.79
N THR A 125 -19.48 -4.52 42.37
CA THR A 125 -19.12 -4.93 43.72
C THR A 125 -20.00 -4.22 44.77
N TYR A 126 -20.22 -2.91 44.63
CA TYR A 126 -21.11 -2.17 45.52
C TYR A 126 -22.57 -2.65 45.43
N LEU A 127 -23.07 -2.92 44.21
CA LEU A 127 -24.41 -3.48 44.02
C LEU A 127 -24.57 -4.86 44.68
N ARG A 128 -23.51 -5.68 44.69
CA ARG A 128 -23.48 -6.98 45.36
C ARG A 128 -23.61 -6.81 46.87
N VAL A 129 -22.87 -5.89 47.48
CA VAL A 129 -22.93 -5.60 48.91
C VAL A 129 -24.29 -5.00 49.32
N LEU A 130 -24.88 -4.18 48.44
CA LEU A 130 -26.18 -3.58 48.67
C LEU A 130 -27.30 -4.62 48.66
N HIS A 131 -27.23 -5.63 47.79
CA HIS A 131 -28.19 -6.71 47.68
C HIS A 131 -28.46 -7.39 49.04
N ASP A 132 -27.43 -7.62 49.84
CA ASP A 132 -27.52 -8.29 51.12
C ASP A 132 -28.16 -7.43 52.21
N ARG A 133 -28.37 -6.13 51.95
CA ARG A 133 -29.01 -5.18 52.90
C ARG A 133 -30.45 -4.84 52.55
N LEU A 134 -30.97 -5.28 51.40
CA LEU A 134 -32.32 -4.98 50.95
C LEU A 134 -33.34 -5.89 51.62
N THR A 135 -34.46 -5.28 52.01
CA THR A 135 -35.51 -5.97 52.76
C THR A 135 -36.78 -6.22 51.94
N THR A 136 -37.04 -5.47 50.88
CA THR A 136 -38.24 -5.61 50.04
C THR A 136 -37.91 -6.24 48.67
N ASP A 137 -38.87 -7.01 48.15
CA ASP A 137 -38.72 -7.68 46.87
C ASP A 137 -38.62 -6.67 45.70
N GLU A 138 -39.37 -5.58 45.75
CA GLU A 138 -39.31 -4.49 44.77
C GLU A 138 -37.91 -3.86 44.68
N GLN A 139 -37.24 -3.62 45.81
CA GLN A 139 -35.86 -3.13 45.84
C GLN A 139 -34.86 -4.13 45.29
N ARG A 140 -35.08 -5.42 45.51
CA ARG A 140 -34.23 -6.49 44.96
C ARG A 140 -34.34 -6.60 43.43
N GLU A 141 -35.58 -6.47 42.92
CA GLU A 141 -35.86 -6.48 41.49
C GLU A 141 -35.20 -5.29 40.79
N MET A 142 -35.35 -4.08 41.32
CA MET A 142 -34.67 -2.88 40.81
C MET A 142 -33.13 -3.01 40.85
N LEU A 143 -32.59 -3.58 41.92
CA LEU A 143 -31.15 -3.81 42.03
C LEU A 143 -30.65 -4.83 40.99
N PHE A 144 -31.45 -5.87 40.74
CA PHE A 144 -31.15 -6.86 39.72
C PHE A 144 -31.10 -6.21 38.33
N GLU A 145 -32.06 -5.36 37.95
CA GLU A 145 -32.07 -4.63 36.71
C GLU A 145 -30.83 -3.72 36.54
N ILE A 146 -30.47 -2.96 37.59
CA ILE A 146 -29.29 -2.10 37.60
C ILE A 146 -27.99 -2.94 37.40
N ARG A 147 -27.92 -4.09 38.06
CA ARG A 147 -26.80 -4.99 37.95
C ARG A 147 -26.64 -5.57 36.52
N GLU A 148 -27.75 -6.01 35.93
CA GLU A 148 -27.76 -6.51 34.54
C GLU A 148 -27.37 -5.42 33.55
N LEU A 149 -27.88 -4.20 33.71
CA LEU A 149 -27.52 -3.07 32.89
C LEU A 149 -26.02 -2.74 33.01
N THR A 150 -25.50 -2.73 34.24
CA THR A 150 -24.08 -2.48 34.51
C THR A 150 -23.18 -3.57 33.91
N SER A 151 -23.59 -4.83 34.02
CA SER A 151 -22.86 -5.97 33.45
C SER A 151 -22.82 -5.91 31.93
N THR A 152 -23.95 -5.65 31.30
CA THR A 152 -24.06 -5.50 29.84
C THR A 152 -23.22 -4.32 29.32
N THR A 153 -23.23 -3.19 30.06
CA THR A 153 -22.40 -2.03 29.73
C THR A 153 -20.92 -2.36 29.83
N LEU A 154 -20.50 -3.07 30.89
CA LEU A 154 -19.10 -3.51 31.05
C LEU A 154 -18.62 -4.41 29.89
N GLU A 155 -19.50 -5.36 29.50
CA GLU A 155 -19.19 -6.23 28.34
C GLU A 155 -19.12 -5.44 27.04
N GLY A 156 -19.98 -4.41 26.88
CA GLY A 156 -19.93 -3.48 25.76
C GLY A 156 -18.60 -2.71 25.69
N ILE A 157 -18.17 -2.15 26.83
CA ILE A 157 -16.89 -1.44 26.94
C ILE A 157 -15.71 -2.35 26.60
N ARG A 158 -15.70 -3.59 27.15
CA ARG A 158 -14.64 -4.57 26.84
C ARG A 158 -14.59 -4.92 25.36
N ARG A 159 -15.73 -5.11 24.71
CA ARG A 159 -15.79 -5.35 23.26
C ARG A 159 -15.22 -4.18 22.48
N LEU A 160 -15.64 -2.95 22.80
CA LEU A 160 -15.10 -1.75 22.14
C LEU A 160 -13.59 -1.61 22.32
N ALA A 161 -13.06 -1.90 23.50
CA ALA A 161 -11.62 -1.86 23.74
C ALA A 161 -10.85 -2.87 22.86
N VAL A 162 -11.37 -4.11 22.72
CA VAL A 162 -10.80 -5.15 21.86
C VAL A 162 -10.89 -4.77 20.37
N ASP A 163 -12.01 -4.16 19.96
CA ASP A 163 -12.20 -3.71 18.58
C ASP A 163 -11.25 -2.56 18.21
N LEU A 164 -11.00 -1.66 19.15
CA LEU A 164 -10.07 -0.54 18.95
C LEU A 164 -8.60 -1.00 18.89
N HIS A 165 -8.14 -1.71 19.89
CA HIS A 165 -6.79 -2.28 19.94
C HIS A 165 -6.81 -3.53 20.82
N PRO A 166 -6.34 -4.70 20.36
CA PRO A 166 -6.41 -5.91 21.15
C PRO A 166 -5.35 -5.93 22.27
N PRO A 167 -5.71 -5.66 23.55
CA PRO A 167 -4.73 -5.70 24.64
C PRO A 167 -4.06 -7.07 24.75
N LEU A 168 -4.83 -8.13 24.44
CA LEU A 168 -4.35 -9.51 24.45
C LEU A 168 -3.19 -9.78 23.47
N LEU A 169 -3.04 -8.95 22.43
CA LEU A 169 -1.92 -9.07 21.50
C LEU A 169 -0.59 -8.73 22.17
N GLU A 170 -0.60 -7.74 23.08
CA GLU A 170 0.58 -7.33 23.85
C GLU A 170 0.87 -8.33 25.00
N ASP A 171 -0.19 -8.81 25.68
CA ASP A 171 -0.08 -9.64 26.89
C ASP A 171 0.17 -11.13 26.58
N LEU A 172 -0.53 -11.70 25.60
CA LEU A 172 -0.56 -13.12 25.31
C LEU A 172 0.02 -13.50 23.94
N GLY A 173 0.39 -12.52 23.12
CA GLY A 173 0.92 -12.71 21.78
C GLY A 173 -0.15 -13.04 20.73
N LEU A 174 0.29 -13.08 19.45
CA LEU A 174 -0.58 -13.14 18.28
C LEU A 174 -1.51 -14.37 18.25
N ARG A 175 -0.94 -15.55 18.54
CA ARG A 175 -1.72 -16.79 18.49
C ARG A 175 -2.92 -16.75 19.43
N ALA A 176 -2.66 -16.47 20.71
CA ALA A 176 -3.72 -16.42 21.71
C ALA A 176 -4.74 -15.31 21.45
N ALA A 177 -4.27 -14.14 20.91
CA ALA A 177 -5.14 -13.04 20.55
C ALA A 177 -6.13 -13.45 19.43
N ILE A 178 -5.66 -14.12 18.38
CA ILE A 178 -6.53 -14.60 17.29
C ILE A 178 -7.50 -15.67 17.80
N GLU A 179 -7.03 -16.66 18.57
CA GLU A 179 -7.89 -17.72 19.12
C GLU A 179 -9.01 -17.11 19.98
N LYS A 180 -8.69 -16.16 20.88
CA LYS A 180 -9.69 -15.48 21.72
C LYS A 180 -10.63 -14.56 20.94
N TYR A 181 -10.19 -14.00 19.81
CA TYR A 181 -11.05 -13.24 18.93
C TYR A 181 -12.07 -14.14 18.22
N LEU A 182 -11.65 -15.32 17.76
CA LEU A 182 -12.49 -16.25 17.02
C LEU A 182 -13.50 -17.02 17.92
N GLU A 183 -13.13 -17.35 19.16
CA GLU A 183 -13.98 -18.12 20.08
C GLU A 183 -15.43 -17.62 20.22
N PRO A 184 -15.72 -16.33 20.51
CA PRO A 184 -17.10 -15.84 20.62
C PRO A 184 -17.82 -15.84 19.27
N ILE A 185 -17.09 -15.61 18.16
CA ILE A 185 -17.65 -15.63 16.81
C ILE A 185 -18.12 -17.04 16.45
N CYS A 186 -17.30 -18.05 16.69
CA CYS A 186 -17.67 -19.46 16.46
C CYS A 186 -18.87 -19.90 17.32
N ARG A 187 -19.02 -19.37 18.53
CA ARG A 187 -20.18 -19.67 19.38
C ARG A 187 -21.47 -19.03 18.86
N MET A 188 -21.38 -17.80 18.34
CA MET A 188 -22.53 -17.07 17.81
C MET A 188 -22.97 -17.55 16.41
N HIS A 189 -22.01 -17.87 15.56
CA HIS A 189 -22.21 -18.26 14.15
C HIS A 189 -21.96 -19.75 13.95
N ARG A 190 -22.80 -20.61 14.54
CA ARG A 190 -22.69 -22.09 14.46
C ARG A 190 -22.98 -22.66 13.09
N ASP A 191 -23.53 -21.88 12.20
CA ASP A 191 -23.77 -22.14 10.79
C ASP A 191 -22.53 -22.03 9.91
N ILE A 192 -21.44 -21.45 10.44
CA ILE A 192 -20.16 -21.31 9.77
C ILE A 192 -19.12 -22.21 10.44
N ASP A 193 -18.48 -23.07 9.66
CA ASP A 193 -17.36 -23.91 10.09
C ASP A 193 -16.05 -23.13 10.02
N PHE A 194 -15.50 -22.73 11.17
CA PHE A 194 -14.21 -22.04 11.27
C PHE A 194 -13.10 -23.03 11.54
N SER A 195 -12.08 -23.04 10.71
CA SER A 195 -10.83 -23.77 10.95
C SER A 195 -9.63 -22.83 10.96
N TRP A 196 -8.63 -23.12 11.85
CA TRP A 196 -7.37 -22.38 11.83
C TRP A 196 -6.17 -23.27 12.14
N GLN A 197 -5.07 -22.97 11.48
CA GLN A 197 -3.80 -23.64 11.67
C GLN A 197 -2.68 -22.60 11.79
N PHE A 198 -1.88 -22.74 12.83
CA PHE A 198 -0.75 -21.85 13.11
C PHE A 198 0.55 -22.66 13.16
N GLN A 199 1.57 -22.22 12.39
CA GLN A 199 2.86 -22.92 12.26
C GLN A 199 4.02 -21.94 12.39
N GLY A 200 5.07 -22.34 13.12
CA GLY A 200 6.31 -21.60 13.29
C GLY A 200 6.45 -20.91 14.65
N ASP A 201 7.50 -20.12 14.80
CA ASP A 201 7.83 -19.40 16.04
C ASP A 201 7.30 -17.98 16.00
N PHE A 202 6.29 -17.70 16.81
CA PHE A 202 5.60 -16.41 16.91
C PHE A 202 6.46 -15.31 17.57
N ASN A 203 7.48 -15.70 18.36
CA ASN A 203 8.37 -14.74 19.03
C ASN A 203 9.28 -13.99 18.05
N ARG A 204 9.40 -14.47 16.82
CA ARG A 204 10.20 -13.84 15.77
C ARG A 204 9.51 -12.67 15.09
N LEU A 205 8.21 -12.48 15.34
CA LEU A 205 7.44 -11.43 14.72
C LEU A 205 7.57 -10.11 15.49
N SER A 206 7.90 -9.04 14.78
CA SER A 206 7.89 -7.69 15.34
C SER A 206 6.46 -7.24 15.71
N LYS A 207 6.35 -6.25 16.60
CA LYS A 207 5.05 -5.69 17.02
C LYS A 207 4.18 -5.25 15.83
N PRO A 208 4.70 -4.50 14.81
CA PRO A 208 3.92 -4.12 13.64
C PRO A 208 3.42 -5.32 12.82
N VAL A 209 4.24 -6.36 12.65
CA VAL A 209 3.86 -7.58 11.92
C VAL A 209 2.77 -8.35 12.67
N ASN A 210 2.89 -8.50 14.00
CA ASN A 210 1.87 -9.10 14.85
C ASN A 210 0.52 -8.39 14.72
N LEU A 211 0.54 -7.05 14.82
CA LEU A 211 -0.66 -6.23 14.69
C LEU A 211 -1.27 -6.36 13.28
N MET A 212 -0.45 -6.37 12.23
CA MET A 212 -0.93 -6.52 10.86
C MET A 212 -1.58 -7.89 10.63
N CYS A 213 -0.98 -8.98 11.13
CA CYS A 213 -1.59 -10.31 11.08
C CYS A 213 -2.95 -10.33 11.78
N TYR A 214 -3.03 -9.79 12.99
CA TYR A 214 -4.28 -9.71 13.75
C TYR A 214 -5.35 -8.92 13.01
N ARG A 215 -5.03 -7.71 12.52
CA ARG A 215 -5.97 -6.85 11.79
C ARG A 215 -6.44 -7.49 10.48
N THR A 216 -5.56 -8.21 9.79
CA THR A 216 -5.94 -8.94 8.57
C THR A 216 -6.96 -10.04 8.87
N VAL A 217 -6.79 -10.79 9.95
CA VAL A 217 -7.79 -11.78 10.39
C VAL A 217 -9.11 -11.08 10.77
N GLN A 218 -9.04 -10.04 11.61
CA GLN A 218 -10.20 -9.30 12.09
C GLN A 218 -11.05 -8.75 10.93
N GLU A 219 -10.44 -8.05 10.00
CA GLU A 219 -11.12 -7.44 8.85
C GLU A 219 -11.65 -8.50 7.88
N SER A 220 -10.88 -9.58 7.64
CA SER A 220 -11.33 -10.67 6.77
C SER A 220 -12.55 -11.39 7.34
N VAL A 221 -12.52 -11.72 8.62
CA VAL A 221 -13.66 -12.36 9.31
C VAL A 221 -14.87 -11.43 9.36
N ALA A 222 -14.68 -10.13 9.65
CA ALA A 222 -15.76 -9.16 9.62
C ALA A 222 -16.41 -9.05 8.22
N ASN A 223 -15.61 -9.11 7.15
CA ASN A 223 -16.10 -9.11 5.78
C ASN A 223 -16.89 -10.39 5.46
N VAL A 224 -16.41 -11.55 5.92
CA VAL A 224 -17.13 -12.81 5.77
C VAL A 224 -18.51 -12.73 6.44
N LEU A 225 -18.57 -12.30 7.69
CA LEU A 225 -19.83 -12.21 8.47
C LEU A 225 -20.82 -11.21 7.85
N LYS A 226 -20.33 -10.15 7.21
CA LYS A 226 -21.19 -9.10 6.65
C LYS A 226 -21.64 -9.37 5.22
N TYR A 227 -20.81 -10.04 4.41
CA TYR A 227 -20.98 -10.01 2.96
C TYR A 227 -20.90 -11.36 2.25
N ALA A 228 -20.27 -12.38 2.88
CA ALA A 228 -19.87 -13.57 2.11
C ALA A 228 -20.96 -14.64 2.03
N GLU A 229 -21.92 -14.70 2.95
CA GLU A 229 -22.88 -15.82 3.07
C GLU A 229 -22.17 -17.19 3.09
N ALA A 230 -20.97 -17.23 3.69
CA ALA A 230 -20.12 -18.38 3.74
C ALA A 230 -20.58 -19.41 4.78
N THR A 231 -20.34 -20.69 4.50
CA THR A 231 -20.53 -21.79 5.46
C THR A 231 -19.21 -22.33 6.00
N LYS A 232 -18.09 -21.91 5.43
CA LYS A 232 -16.74 -22.33 5.86
C LYS A 232 -15.75 -21.19 5.73
N VAL A 233 -14.86 -21.09 6.75
CA VAL A 233 -13.74 -20.13 6.80
C VAL A 233 -12.48 -20.84 7.27
N ASP A 234 -11.45 -20.80 6.44
CA ASP A 234 -10.16 -21.39 6.76
C ASP A 234 -9.12 -20.29 6.97
N ILE A 235 -8.42 -20.32 8.11
CA ILE A 235 -7.36 -19.37 8.47
C ILE A 235 -6.05 -20.13 8.62
N PHE A 236 -5.04 -19.74 7.86
CA PHE A 236 -3.73 -20.36 7.90
C PHE A 236 -2.64 -19.33 8.10
N LEU A 237 -1.82 -19.48 9.15
CA LEU A 237 -0.70 -18.61 9.44
C LEU A 237 0.57 -19.43 9.57
N ARG A 238 1.55 -19.16 8.74
CA ARG A 238 2.86 -19.81 8.75
C ARG A 238 3.99 -18.79 8.87
N ILE A 239 4.83 -18.97 9.87
CA ILE A 239 6.04 -18.19 10.09
C ILE A 239 7.22 -19.00 9.56
N GLY A 240 7.80 -18.54 8.45
CA GLY A 240 8.96 -19.12 7.81
C GLY A 240 10.28 -18.55 8.35
N LYS A 241 11.36 -18.76 7.62
CA LYS A 241 12.66 -18.17 7.94
C LYS A 241 12.72 -16.69 7.64
N GLU A 242 12.27 -16.28 6.47
CA GLU A 242 12.35 -14.91 5.94
C GLU A 242 11.00 -14.20 5.88
N ASN A 243 9.89 -14.96 5.88
CA ASN A 243 8.56 -14.41 5.65
C ASN A 243 7.52 -15.06 6.55
N VAL A 244 6.50 -14.27 6.88
CA VAL A 244 5.22 -14.74 7.43
C VAL A 244 4.18 -14.74 6.32
N VAL A 245 3.41 -15.82 6.23
CA VAL A 245 2.28 -15.98 5.30
C VAL A 245 1.01 -16.17 6.11
N LEU A 246 0.06 -15.27 5.92
CA LEU A 246 -1.30 -15.40 6.45
C LEU A 246 -2.27 -15.55 5.28
N THR A 247 -3.11 -16.58 5.34
CA THR A 247 -4.19 -16.79 4.39
C THR A 247 -5.51 -16.89 5.13
N VAL A 248 -6.52 -16.15 4.69
CA VAL A 248 -7.91 -16.27 5.12
C VAL A 248 -8.75 -16.56 3.89
N ALA A 249 -9.47 -17.67 3.89
CA ALA A 249 -10.28 -18.12 2.77
C ALA A 249 -11.69 -18.48 3.23
N ASP A 250 -12.71 -18.03 2.49
CA ASP A 250 -14.11 -18.41 2.66
C ASP A 250 -14.66 -19.08 1.40
N ASN A 251 -15.74 -19.84 1.57
CA ASN A 251 -16.46 -20.48 0.49
C ASN A 251 -17.75 -19.75 0.09
N GLY A 252 -17.85 -18.45 0.39
CA GLY A 252 -19.05 -17.65 0.19
C GLY A 252 -19.33 -17.27 -1.27
N ILE A 253 -20.20 -16.27 -1.45
CA ILE A 253 -20.64 -15.82 -2.78
C ILE A 253 -19.52 -15.18 -3.60
N GLY A 254 -18.43 -14.72 -2.97
CA GLY A 254 -17.37 -13.97 -3.65
C GLY A 254 -17.89 -12.69 -4.32
N PHE A 255 -17.04 -12.05 -5.11
CA PHE A 255 -17.42 -10.86 -5.89
C PHE A 255 -16.58 -10.74 -7.16
N ASP A 256 -17.10 -10.00 -8.15
CA ASP A 256 -16.40 -9.74 -9.40
C ASP A 256 -15.53 -8.48 -9.32
N ARG A 257 -14.71 -8.29 -10.35
CA ARG A 257 -13.78 -7.15 -10.43
C ARG A 257 -14.48 -5.80 -10.50
N GLU A 258 -15.66 -5.75 -11.11
CA GLU A 258 -16.46 -4.52 -11.22
C GLU A 258 -17.04 -4.11 -9.88
N THR A 259 -17.52 -5.06 -9.08
CA THR A 259 -17.96 -4.87 -7.70
C THR A 259 -16.80 -4.42 -6.81
N ALA A 260 -15.59 -5.00 -6.98
CA ALA A 260 -14.40 -4.57 -6.28
C ALA A 260 -14.01 -3.12 -6.61
N GLU A 261 -14.11 -2.68 -7.87
CA GLU A 261 -13.84 -1.30 -8.29
C GLU A 261 -14.91 -0.33 -7.78
N LYS A 262 -16.20 -0.70 -7.82
CA LYS A 262 -17.30 0.09 -7.24
C LYS A 262 -17.17 0.21 -5.71
N ALA A 263 -16.78 -0.85 -5.03
CA ALA A 263 -16.51 -0.85 -3.59
C ALA A 263 -15.35 0.09 -3.23
N ARG A 264 -14.33 0.20 -4.09
CA ARG A 264 -13.22 1.15 -3.98
C ARG A 264 -13.69 2.61 -4.10
N LEU A 265 -14.65 2.89 -5.00
CA LEU A 265 -15.26 4.22 -5.16
C LEU A 265 -16.23 4.56 -4.02
N ASN A 266 -16.95 3.57 -3.48
CA ASN A 266 -18.00 3.72 -2.46
C ASN A 266 -17.51 3.59 -1.02
N ARG A 267 -16.21 3.83 -0.74
CA ARG A 267 -15.62 3.81 0.63
C ARG A 267 -15.69 2.47 1.37
N HIS A 268 -15.70 1.33 0.70
CA HIS A 268 -15.36 0.06 1.35
C HIS A 268 -13.84 0.03 1.58
N LEU A 269 -13.41 0.82 2.59
CA LEU A 269 -12.02 1.16 2.87
C LEU A 269 -11.19 -0.05 3.38
N GLY A 270 -11.83 -1.14 3.83
CA GLY A 270 -11.18 -2.24 4.51
C GLY A 270 -10.10 -2.93 3.67
N LEU A 271 -10.45 -3.45 2.49
CA LEU A 271 -9.50 -4.16 1.62
C LEU A 271 -8.40 -3.24 1.05
N VAL A 272 -8.76 -1.98 0.71
CA VAL A 272 -7.78 -0.99 0.22
C VAL A 272 -6.80 -0.61 1.32
N SER A 273 -7.31 -0.28 2.51
CA SER A 273 -6.51 0.06 3.69
C SER A 273 -5.62 -1.13 4.13
N MET A 274 -6.13 -2.35 4.05
CA MET A 274 -5.37 -3.56 4.34
C MET A 274 -4.19 -3.73 3.37
N ARG A 275 -4.42 -3.57 2.07
CA ARG A 275 -3.37 -3.60 1.05
C ARG A 275 -2.31 -2.53 1.30
N GLU A 276 -2.71 -1.26 1.48
CA GLU A 276 -1.79 -0.14 1.70
C GLU A 276 -0.91 -0.37 2.93
N ARG A 277 -1.47 -0.87 4.03
CA ARG A 277 -0.70 -1.20 5.25
C ARG A 277 0.30 -2.34 5.04
N ILE A 278 -0.10 -3.39 4.32
CA ILE A 278 0.79 -4.52 4.00
C ILE A 278 1.95 -4.05 3.12
N GLU A 279 1.67 -3.21 2.11
CA GLU A 279 2.68 -2.64 1.22
C GLU A 279 3.64 -1.68 1.96
N LEU A 280 3.17 -0.93 2.97
CA LEU A 280 4.03 -0.10 3.83
C LEU A 280 5.04 -0.95 4.63
N LEU A 281 4.66 -2.16 5.03
CA LEU A 281 5.56 -3.13 5.67
C LEU A 281 6.37 -3.95 4.64
N GLN A 282 6.51 -3.45 3.40
CA GLN A 282 7.22 -4.13 2.31
C GLN A 282 6.65 -5.52 1.97
N GLY A 283 5.39 -5.75 2.33
CA GLY A 283 4.71 -7.00 2.09
C GLY A 283 3.95 -7.05 0.77
N THR A 284 3.37 -8.21 0.50
CA THR A 284 2.53 -8.46 -0.67
C THR A 284 1.12 -8.85 -0.23
N PHE A 285 0.12 -8.18 -0.80
CA PHE A 285 -1.30 -8.49 -0.62
C PHE A 285 -1.87 -9.09 -1.90
N LEU A 286 -2.41 -10.31 -1.79
CA LEU A 286 -3.09 -11.01 -2.89
C LEU A 286 -4.55 -11.24 -2.52
N LEU A 287 -5.44 -10.89 -3.44
CA LEU A 287 -6.87 -11.09 -3.34
C LEU A 287 -7.35 -11.95 -4.51
N GLU A 288 -7.84 -13.14 -4.20
CA GLU A 288 -8.42 -14.08 -5.15
C GLU A 288 -9.91 -14.21 -4.82
N THR A 289 -10.79 -13.80 -5.75
CA THR A 289 -12.24 -13.88 -5.57
C THR A 289 -12.93 -14.01 -6.92
N ALA A 290 -14.03 -14.73 -6.96
CA ALA A 290 -14.92 -14.81 -8.11
C ALA A 290 -16.33 -15.15 -7.63
N LEU A 291 -17.35 -14.73 -8.38
CA LEU A 291 -18.75 -15.03 -8.06
C LEU A 291 -18.98 -16.53 -7.88
N GLY A 292 -19.56 -16.92 -6.74
CA GLY A 292 -19.83 -18.31 -6.35
C GLY A 292 -18.61 -19.14 -5.96
N LYS A 293 -17.40 -18.52 -5.82
CA LYS A 293 -16.16 -19.22 -5.45
C LYS A 293 -15.54 -18.76 -4.14
N GLY A 294 -16.23 -17.87 -3.42
CA GLY A 294 -15.73 -17.29 -2.18
C GLY A 294 -14.61 -16.27 -2.41
N THR A 295 -13.93 -15.95 -1.32
CA THR A 295 -12.82 -15.00 -1.31
C THR A 295 -11.63 -15.59 -0.56
N LYS A 296 -10.43 -15.38 -1.10
CA LYS A 296 -9.16 -15.74 -0.46
C LYS A 296 -8.25 -14.54 -0.43
N ILE A 297 -7.86 -14.15 0.78
CA ILE A 297 -6.89 -13.11 1.05
C ILE A 297 -5.59 -13.77 1.48
N THR A 298 -4.48 -13.43 0.81
CA THR A 298 -3.15 -13.89 1.21
C THR A 298 -2.27 -12.67 1.45
N MET A 299 -1.68 -12.62 2.64
CA MET A 299 -0.68 -11.63 3.04
C MET A 299 0.67 -12.32 3.20
N LEU A 300 1.69 -11.74 2.59
CA LEU A 300 3.09 -12.12 2.76
C LEU A 300 3.84 -10.91 3.34
N LEU A 301 4.46 -11.04 4.50
CA LEU A 301 5.30 -10.00 5.09
C LEU A 301 6.73 -10.53 5.31
N PRO A 302 7.76 -9.71 5.07
CA PRO A 302 9.12 -10.07 5.46
C PRO A 302 9.24 -10.13 6.99
N ILE A 303 10.09 -11.03 7.48
CA ILE A 303 10.51 -11.07 8.88
C ILE A 303 11.89 -10.44 8.92
N ASP A 304 12.01 -9.24 9.49
CA ASP A 304 13.32 -8.65 9.75
C ASP A 304 14.06 -9.48 10.81
N GLU A 305 15.20 -10.02 10.46
CA GLU A 305 16.13 -10.56 11.45
C GLU A 305 16.74 -9.39 12.23
N GLY A 306 16.03 -8.97 13.28
CA GLY A 306 16.54 -8.13 14.36
C GLY A 306 17.26 -6.84 13.97
N ASN A 307 16.51 -5.76 13.70
CA ASN A 307 16.96 -4.44 14.10
C ASN A 307 16.22 -4.08 15.40
N ASP A 308 16.93 -4.22 16.50
CA ASP A 308 16.54 -3.67 17.80
C ASP A 308 16.41 -2.14 17.68
N PHE A 309 15.20 -1.66 17.35
CA PHE A 309 14.84 -0.25 17.46
C PHE A 309 14.38 0.13 18.89
N ASP A 310 14.65 -0.72 19.89
CA ASP A 310 14.35 -0.43 21.30
C ASP A 310 15.57 0.19 22.02
N ASN A 311 16.28 1.16 21.39
CA ASN A 311 17.25 2.02 22.10
C ASN A 311 17.39 3.37 21.40
N VAL A 312 16.41 4.27 21.57
CA VAL A 312 16.65 5.72 21.68
C VAL A 312 15.55 6.33 22.55
#